data_ad64e6d062dbe1e9d534b91651692a15
#
_entry.id   ad64e6d062dbe1e9d534b91651692a15
#
_cell.length_a   1.000
_cell.length_b   1.000
_cell.length_c   1.000
_cell.angle_alpha   90.00
_cell.angle_beta   90.00
_cell.angle_gamma   90.00
#
_symmetry.space_group_name_H-M   'P 1'
#
loop_
_entity.id
_entity.type
_entity.pdbx_description
1 polymer ?
#
loop_
_entity_poly.entity_id
_entity_poly.type
_entity_poly.pdbx_seq_one_letter_code
_entity_poly.pdbx_strand_id
1 'polypeptide(L)'
;NIEDISSKYIVYLDEYLPYHGDFALVGENHIKIADTYYKKMNIFLDYISKRYDKEVVICAHPRSEYHKHKVWNNKKIVLFETYNYVKQSFICLTHASTSTNFAVILNKPISFLYLKEIEFYKFPIDAVAHSLGKNIVDIDLSKSELDKIDFVNVNQTKYQKYIEDYITENTEDKRNFWENVLQELEKEY
;
A
#
# COMPACT_ATOMS: atom_id res chain seq x y z
N ASN A 1 -23.79 -11.01 -11.96
CA ASN A 1 -22.37 -10.65 -12.19
C ASN A 1 -22.34 -9.24 -12.77
N ILE A 2 -22.28 -8.24 -11.88
CA ILE A 2 -21.85 -6.90 -12.28
C ILE A 2 -20.33 -7.03 -12.30
N GLU A 3 -19.74 -7.19 -13.48
CA GLU A 3 -18.33 -6.94 -13.67
C GLU A 3 -18.09 -5.51 -13.20
N ASP A 4 -17.39 -5.37 -12.09
CA ASP A 4 -17.08 -4.07 -11.53
C ASP A 4 -16.13 -3.35 -12.51
N ILE A 5 -16.70 -2.53 -13.40
CA ILE A 5 -16.01 -1.72 -14.41
C ILE A 5 -14.92 -0.83 -13.77
N SER A 6 -14.91 -0.76 -12.44
CA SER A 6 -13.96 0.01 -11.64
C SER A 6 -12.59 -0.66 -11.42
N SER A 7 -12.44 -1.95 -11.68
CA SER A 7 -11.20 -2.70 -11.37
C SER A 7 -10.16 -2.63 -12.51
N LYS A 8 -9.66 -1.42 -12.80
CA LYS A 8 -8.79 -1.17 -13.96
C LYS A 8 -7.30 -1.41 -13.68
N TYR A 9 -6.85 -1.13 -12.46
CA TYR A 9 -5.43 -0.98 -12.17
C TYR A 9 -4.97 -1.94 -11.07
N ILE A 10 -3.72 -2.35 -11.16
CA ILE A 10 -2.95 -2.79 -10.01
C ILE A 10 -2.28 -1.54 -9.45
N VAL A 11 -2.56 -1.20 -8.20
CA VAL A 11 -2.02 0.00 -7.57
C VAL A 11 -0.89 -0.38 -6.64
N TYR A 12 0.30 0.18 -6.83
CA TYR A 12 1.37 0.11 -5.85
C TYR A 12 1.38 1.39 -5.01
N LEU A 13 1.11 1.25 -3.71
CA LEU A 13 1.16 2.32 -2.72
C LEU A 13 2.60 2.50 -2.25
N ASP A 14 3.30 3.40 -2.91
CA ASP A 14 4.73 3.58 -2.73
C ASP A 14 5.08 4.38 -1.47
N GLU A 15 6.17 4.01 -0.82
CA GLU A 15 6.70 4.65 0.38
C GLU A 15 8.05 5.34 0.13
N TYR A 16 8.56 5.29 -1.11
CA TYR A 16 9.86 5.88 -1.47
C TYR A 16 11.03 5.33 -0.64
N LEU A 17 10.94 4.06 -0.20
CA LEU A 17 11.77 3.51 0.87
C LEU A 17 13.27 3.77 0.75
N PRO A 18 13.97 3.52 -0.38
CA PRO A 18 15.41 3.74 -0.43
C PRO A 18 15.84 5.21 -0.29
N TYR A 19 14.93 6.14 -0.57
CA TYR A 19 15.18 7.58 -0.57
C TYR A 19 14.38 8.33 0.50
N HIS A 20 13.66 7.62 1.37
CA HIS A 20 12.80 8.27 2.35
C HIS A 20 13.61 9.06 3.37
N GLY A 21 13.32 10.38 3.48
CA GLY A 21 14.12 11.31 4.29
C GLY A 21 14.11 11.02 5.80
N ASP A 22 13.10 10.32 6.29
CA ASP A 22 12.99 10.01 7.72
C ASP A 22 14.11 9.06 8.20
N PHE A 23 14.66 8.21 7.33
CA PHE A 23 15.81 7.37 7.68
C PHE A 23 17.06 8.21 7.96
N ALA A 24 17.25 9.30 7.22
CA ALA A 24 18.37 10.20 7.46
C ALA A 24 18.28 10.89 8.84
N LEU A 25 17.06 11.13 9.35
CA LEU A 25 16.84 11.71 10.68
C LEU A 25 17.29 10.79 11.83
N VAL A 26 17.25 9.48 11.61
CA VAL A 26 17.72 8.48 12.58
C VAL A 26 19.13 7.97 12.28
N GLY A 27 19.85 8.66 11.38
CA GLY A 27 21.24 8.33 11.04
C GLY A 27 21.39 7.14 10.08
N GLU A 28 20.32 6.70 9.44
CA GLU A 28 20.34 5.59 8.49
C GLU A 28 20.36 6.09 7.04
N ASN A 29 21.03 5.33 6.18
CA ASN A 29 21.10 5.63 4.73
C ASN A 29 20.92 4.35 3.92
N HIS A 30 19.79 4.27 3.26
CA HIS A 30 19.38 3.13 2.45
C HIS A 30 19.55 3.36 0.93
N ILE A 31 20.08 4.51 0.50
CA ILE A 31 20.27 4.84 -0.94
C ILE A 31 21.07 3.75 -1.67
N LYS A 32 22.04 3.12 -0.99
CA LYS A 32 22.87 2.05 -1.55
C LYS A 32 22.10 0.82 -2.04
N ILE A 33 20.89 0.60 -1.54
CA ILE A 33 20.06 -0.53 -1.98
C ILE A 33 19.11 -0.15 -3.12
N ALA A 34 19.01 1.12 -3.50
CA ALA A 34 18.01 1.62 -4.42
C ALA A 34 17.98 0.88 -5.75
N ASP A 35 19.14 0.69 -6.38
CA ASP A 35 19.23 0.03 -7.69
C ASP A 35 18.68 -1.41 -7.63
N THR A 36 19.08 -2.19 -6.62
CA THR A 36 18.62 -3.57 -6.44
C THR A 36 17.13 -3.61 -6.09
N TYR A 37 16.69 -2.75 -5.18
CA TYR A 37 15.31 -2.65 -4.76
C TYR A 37 14.38 -2.36 -5.96
N TYR A 38 14.63 -1.27 -6.69
CA TYR A 38 13.75 -0.91 -7.81
C TYR A 38 13.83 -1.91 -8.96
N LYS A 39 14.99 -2.52 -9.21
CA LYS A 39 15.11 -3.61 -10.18
C LYS A 39 14.20 -4.78 -9.84
N LYS A 40 14.23 -5.27 -8.60
CA LYS A 40 13.39 -6.38 -8.14
C LYS A 40 11.91 -6.01 -8.13
N MET A 41 11.57 -4.83 -7.62
CA MET A 41 10.19 -4.32 -7.64
C MET A 41 9.64 -4.23 -9.07
N ASN A 42 10.40 -3.73 -10.02
CA ASN A 42 9.96 -3.68 -11.41
C ASN A 42 9.70 -5.08 -11.99
N ILE A 43 10.58 -6.05 -11.74
CA ILE A 43 10.40 -7.44 -12.19
C ILE A 43 9.10 -8.02 -11.60
N PHE A 44 8.88 -7.85 -10.31
CA PHE A 44 7.68 -8.33 -9.64
C PHE A 44 6.41 -7.64 -10.14
N LEU A 45 6.43 -6.31 -10.29
CA LEU A 45 5.28 -5.56 -10.79
C LEU A 45 4.95 -5.91 -12.26
N ASP A 46 5.95 -6.20 -13.09
CA ASP A 46 5.75 -6.69 -14.46
C ASP A 46 5.15 -8.11 -14.46
N TYR A 47 5.58 -8.97 -13.53
CA TYR A 47 4.98 -10.29 -13.34
C TYR A 47 3.50 -10.19 -12.96
N ILE A 48 3.15 -9.38 -11.96
CA ILE A 48 1.77 -9.20 -11.50
C ILE A 48 0.90 -8.56 -12.59
N SER A 49 1.41 -7.58 -13.32
CA SER A 49 0.73 -6.97 -14.46
C SER A 49 0.34 -8.02 -15.50
N LYS A 50 1.28 -8.90 -15.86
CA LYS A 50 1.04 -9.98 -16.83
C LYS A 50 0.08 -11.04 -16.29
N ARG A 51 0.18 -11.39 -14.99
CA ARG A 51 -0.67 -12.40 -14.36
C ARG A 51 -2.15 -12.03 -14.41
N TYR A 52 -2.46 -10.76 -14.17
CA TYR A 52 -3.84 -10.27 -14.08
C TYR A 52 -4.30 -9.48 -15.31
N ASP A 53 -3.44 -9.31 -16.30
CA ASP A 53 -3.70 -8.50 -17.50
C ASP A 53 -4.21 -7.09 -17.16
N LYS A 54 -3.48 -6.42 -16.26
CA LYS A 54 -3.84 -5.08 -15.78
C LYS A 54 -2.64 -4.16 -15.70
N GLU A 55 -2.86 -2.87 -15.96
CA GLU A 55 -1.86 -1.82 -15.85
C GLU A 55 -1.47 -1.60 -14.37
N VAL A 56 -0.15 -1.49 -14.13
CA VAL A 56 0.38 -1.10 -12.82
C VAL A 56 0.54 0.42 -12.77
N VAL A 57 -0.04 1.02 -11.73
CA VAL A 57 0.10 2.45 -11.41
C VAL A 57 0.82 2.60 -10.08
N ILE A 58 1.86 3.43 -10.07
CA ILE A 58 2.62 3.79 -8.87
C ILE A 58 1.95 5.02 -8.24
N CYS A 59 1.27 4.84 -7.11
CA CYS A 59 0.82 5.97 -6.28
C CYS A 59 2.01 6.40 -5.41
N ALA A 60 2.74 7.37 -5.91
CA ALA A 60 4.01 7.78 -5.35
C ALA A 60 3.85 8.51 -4.02
N HIS A 61 4.82 8.31 -3.13
CA HIS A 61 4.88 9.04 -1.87
C HIS A 61 4.93 10.57 -2.14
N PRO A 62 4.22 11.41 -1.38
CA PRO A 62 4.14 12.86 -1.64
C PRO A 62 5.49 13.58 -1.70
N ARG A 63 6.49 13.08 -0.96
CA ARG A 63 7.86 13.62 -0.94
C ARG A 63 8.80 12.96 -1.95
N SER A 64 8.28 12.10 -2.84
CA SER A 64 9.12 11.44 -3.84
C SER A 64 9.62 12.40 -4.91
N GLU A 65 10.84 12.19 -5.37
CA GLU A 65 11.49 12.99 -6.41
C GLU A 65 11.75 12.15 -7.68
N TYR A 66 10.74 11.38 -8.14
CA TYR A 66 10.88 10.49 -9.30
C TYR A 66 11.17 11.22 -10.62
N HIS A 67 11.01 12.54 -10.66
CA HIS A 67 11.52 13.36 -11.77
C HIS A 67 13.06 13.36 -11.83
N LYS A 68 13.74 13.16 -10.68
CA LYS A 68 15.21 13.02 -10.60
C LYS A 68 15.65 11.55 -10.74
N HIS A 69 14.82 10.60 -10.32
CA HIS A 69 15.13 9.18 -10.26
C HIS A 69 14.18 8.39 -11.17
N LYS A 70 14.62 8.05 -12.37
CA LYS A 70 13.82 7.28 -13.33
C LYS A 70 13.88 5.77 -13.01
N VAL A 71 13.32 5.36 -11.89
CA VAL A 71 13.46 4.01 -11.34
C VAL A 71 12.29 3.07 -11.68
N TRP A 72 11.14 3.58 -12.12
CA TRP A 72 9.92 2.80 -12.33
C TRP A 72 9.70 2.37 -13.81
N ASN A 73 10.76 2.27 -14.62
CA ASN A 73 10.66 1.94 -16.04
C ASN A 73 9.54 2.75 -16.73
N ASN A 74 8.63 2.08 -17.46
CA ASN A 74 7.53 2.70 -18.18
C ASN A 74 6.21 2.73 -17.39
N LYS A 75 6.25 2.56 -16.06
CA LYS A 75 5.05 2.56 -15.24
C LYS A 75 4.51 3.97 -15.05
N LYS A 76 3.20 4.09 -15.04
CA LYS A 76 2.54 5.36 -14.71
C LYS A 76 2.77 5.71 -13.24
N ILE A 77 3.22 6.93 -12.99
CA ILE A 77 3.44 7.48 -11.65
C ILE A 77 2.43 8.60 -11.43
N VAL A 78 1.74 8.58 -10.30
CA VAL A 78 0.78 9.61 -9.91
C VAL A 78 1.10 10.14 -8.52
N LEU A 79 0.87 11.44 -8.32
CA LEU A 79 1.04 12.14 -7.04
C LEU A 79 -0.30 12.72 -6.62
N PHE A 80 -0.62 12.62 -5.33
CA PHE A 80 -1.84 13.20 -4.70
C PHE A 80 -3.17 12.66 -5.23
N GLU A 81 -3.14 11.58 -6.02
CA GLU A 81 -4.33 10.95 -6.59
C GLU A 81 -4.60 9.53 -6.03
N THR A 82 -3.93 9.15 -4.94
CA THR A 82 -3.94 7.80 -4.39
C THR A 82 -5.36 7.28 -4.17
N TYR A 83 -6.24 8.06 -3.56
CA TYR A 83 -7.63 7.66 -3.31
C TYR A 83 -8.37 7.30 -4.62
N ASN A 84 -8.23 8.12 -5.68
CA ASN A 84 -8.90 7.90 -6.96
C ASN A 84 -8.44 6.62 -7.64
N TYR A 85 -7.14 6.30 -7.56
CA TYR A 85 -6.60 5.07 -8.14
C TYR A 85 -6.92 3.84 -7.28
N VAL A 86 -6.88 3.93 -5.95
CA VAL A 86 -7.33 2.85 -5.06
C VAL A 86 -8.79 2.52 -5.30
N LYS A 87 -9.66 3.52 -5.44
CA LYS A 87 -11.08 3.30 -5.76
C LYS A 87 -11.29 2.48 -7.05
N GLN A 88 -10.42 2.65 -8.04
CA GLN A 88 -10.45 1.95 -9.32
C GLN A 88 -9.50 0.73 -9.36
N SER A 89 -8.89 0.36 -8.23
CA SER A 89 -7.95 -0.75 -8.22
C SER A 89 -8.66 -2.10 -8.27
N PHE A 90 -8.01 -3.04 -8.93
CA PHE A 90 -8.27 -4.47 -8.82
C PHE A 90 -7.61 -5.03 -7.55
N ILE A 91 -6.40 -4.61 -7.28
CA ILE A 91 -5.60 -4.97 -6.11
C ILE A 91 -4.68 -3.81 -5.75
N CYS A 92 -4.44 -3.64 -4.45
CA CYS A 92 -3.40 -2.77 -3.91
C CYS A 92 -2.20 -3.60 -3.45
N LEU A 93 -1.01 -3.11 -3.75
CA LEU A 93 0.27 -3.67 -3.31
C LEU A 93 1.00 -2.61 -2.50
N THR A 94 1.64 -2.99 -1.42
CA THR A 94 2.35 -2.05 -0.55
C THR A 94 3.41 -2.76 0.28
N HIS A 95 4.28 -2.02 0.95
CA HIS A 95 5.03 -2.54 2.09
C HIS A 95 4.24 -2.28 3.38
N ALA A 96 4.21 -1.04 3.89
CA ALA A 96 3.43 -0.68 5.08
C ALA A 96 2.87 0.77 5.00
N SER A 97 2.53 1.24 3.81
CA SER A 97 2.04 2.60 3.60
C SER A 97 0.77 2.89 4.40
N THR A 98 0.69 4.07 4.99
CA THR A 98 -0.52 4.57 5.65
C THR A 98 -1.72 4.68 4.68
N SER A 99 -1.45 4.77 3.37
CA SER A 99 -2.49 4.72 2.32
C SER A 99 -3.22 3.37 2.25
N THR A 100 -2.75 2.34 2.98
CA THR A 100 -3.48 1.09 3.24
C THR A 100 -4.91 1.36 3.72
N ASN A 101 -5.10 2.42 4.52
CA ASN A 101 -6.42 2.80 5.02
C ASN A 101 -7.45 3.03 3.90
N PHE A 102 -7.04 3.61 2.77
CA PHE A 102 -7.94 3.77 1.63
C PHE A 102 -8.38 2.42 1.04
N ALA A 103 -7.45 1.45 0.94
CA ALA A 103 -7.80 0.12 0.44
C ALA A 103 -8.77 -0.59 1.37
N VAL A 104 -8.56 -0.49 2.68
CA VAL A 104 -9.46 -1.10 3.69
C VAL A 104 -10.84 -0.46 3.67
N ILE A 105 -10.95 0.88 3.72
CA ILE A 105 -12.23 1.61 3.69
C ILE A 105 -13.02 1.31 2.40
N LEU A 106 -12.32 1.23 1.27
CA LEU A 106 -12.92 0.94 -0.03
C LEU A 106 -13.09 -0.57 -0.30
N ASN A 107 -12.83 -1.40 0.70
CA ASN A 107 -12.92 -2.86 0.64
C ASN A 107 -12.15 -3.46 -0.56
N LYS A 108 -10.97 -2.94 -0.85
CA LYS A 108 -10.12 -3.41 -1.95
C LYS A 108 -9.14 -4.48 -1.46
N PRO A 109 -8.87 -5.52 -2.28
CA PRO A 109 -7.81 -6.46 -1.97
C PRO A 109 -6.48 -5.75 -1.79
N ILE A 110 -5.72 -6.15 -0.75
CA ILE A 110 -4.38 -5.63 -0.49
C ILE A 110 -3.41 -6.76 -0.20
N SER A 111 -2.19 -6.66 -0.69
CA SER A 111 -1.09 -7.58 -0.40
C SER A 111 0.16 -6.83 0.01
N PHE A 112 0.81 -7.35 1.04
CA PHE A 112 1.99 -6.76 1.66
C PHE A 112 3.24 -7.41 1.10
N LEU A 113 4.12 -6.59 0.53
CA LEU A 113 5.31 -7.04 -0.17
C LEU A 113 6.55 -6.94 0.73
N TYR A 114 7.40 -7.92 0.63
CA TYR A 114 8.70 -7.95 1.29
C TYR A 114 9.78 -8.39 0.29
N LEU A 115 10.98 -7.90 0.49
CA LEU A 115 12.20 -8.35 -0.15
C LEU A 115 13.38 -8.14 0.82
N LYS A 116 14.43 -8.93 0.64
CA LYS A 116 15.56 -8.96 1.57
C LYS A 116 16.26 -7.60 1.73
N GLU A 117 16.26 -6.78 0.71
CA GLU A 117 16.89 -5.45 0.72
C GLU A 117 16.27 -4.50 1.75
N ILE A 118 15.01 -4.75 2.14
CA ILE A 118 14.29 -3.96 3.14
C ILE A 118 14.04 -4.73 4.45
N GLU A 119 14.94 -5.64 4.84
CA GLU A 119 14.83 -6.38 6.11
C GLU A 119 14.65 -5.46 7.31
N PHE A 120 15.29 -4.29 7.32
CA PHE A 120 15.12 -3.26 8.34
C PHE A 120 13.67 -2.76 8.47
N TYR A 121 12.86 -2.91 7.43
CA TYR A 121 11.46 -2.47 7.38
C TYR A 121 10.46 -3.63 7.54
N LYS A 122 10.93 -4.84 7.79
CA LYS A 122 10.08 -6.03 7.87
C LYS A 122 9.07 -5.96 9.01
N PHE A 123 9.48 -5.46 10.17
CA PHE A 123 8.59 -5.37 11.34
C PHE A 123 7.33 -4.52 11.09
N PRO A 124 7.39 -3.29 10.55
CA PRO A 124 6.20 -2.55 10.14
C PRO A 124 5.32 -3.30 9.15
N ILE A 125 5.91 -3.97 8.15
CA ILE A 125 5.17 -4.76 7.15
C ILE A 125 4.40 -5.89 7.82
N ASP A 126 5.06 -6.68 8.68
CA ASP A 126 4.44 -7.78 9.41
C ASP A 126 3.29 -7.31 10.31
N ALA A 127 3.49 -6.19 11.01
CA ALA A 127 2.49 -5.65 11.94
C ALA A 127 1.19 -5.27 11.21
N VAL A 128 1.30 -4.51 10.10
CA VAL A 128 0.11 -4.09 9.33
C VAL A 128 -0.53 -5.29 8.62
N ALA A 129 0.27 -6.17 8.02
CA ALA A 129 -0.24 -7.38 7.38
C ALA A 129 -1.01 -8.26 8.38
N HIS A 130 -0.46 -8.49 9.56
CA HIS A 130 -1.09 -9.29 10.62
C HIS A 130 -2.43 -8.70 11.09
N SER A 131 -2.52 -7.37 11.26
CA SER A 131 -3.75 -6.72 11.67
C SER A 131 -4.89 -6.93 10.67
N LEU A 132 -4.56 -7.08 9.40
CA LEU A 132 -5.50 -7.36 8.31
C LEU A 132 -5.66 -8.85 7.99
N GLY A 133 -5.06 -9.74 8.79
CA GLY A 133 -5.11 -11.19 8.60
C GLY A 133 -4.42 -11.64 7.31
N LYS A 134 -3.34 -10.96 6.92
CA LYS A 134 -2.54 -11.25 5.74
C LYS A 134 -1.18 -11.80 6.12
N ASN A 135 -0.63 -12.62 5.22
CA ASN A 135 0.78 -12.95 5.23
C ASN A 135 1.53 -11.99 4.32
N ILE A 136 2.78 -11.71 4.65
CA ILE A 136 3.67 -10.97 3.75
C ILE A 136 4.07 -11.84 2.56
N VAL A 137 4.27 -11.22 1.42
CA VAL A 137 4.69 -11.86 0.17
C VAL A 137 6.14 -11.52 -0.08
N ASP A 138 7.02 -12.51 0.00
CA ASP A 138 8.40 -12.36 -0.46
C ASP A 138 8.41 -12.34 -1.99
N ILE A 139 8.80 -11.20 -2.56
CA ILE A 139 8.82 -11.03 -4.03
C ILE A 139 10.02 -11.74 -4.70
N ASP A 140 10.98 -12.22 -3.91
CA ASP A 140 12.12 -13.00 -4.40
C ASP A 140 11.80 -14.50 -4.60
N LEU A 141 10.58 -14.93 -4.26
CA LEU A 141 10.10 -16.27 -4.54
C LEU A 141 10.11 -16.59 -6.05
N SER A 142 10.26 -17.86 -6.37
CA SER A 142 10.15 -18.33 -7.75
C SER A 142 8.74 -18.05 -8.32
N LYS A 143 8.64 -17.96 -9.63
CA LYS A 143 7.36 -17.76 -10.30
C LYS A 143 6.33 -18.83 -9.90
N SER A 144 6.75 -20.09 -9.81
CA SER A 144 5.86 -21.20 -9.43
C SER A 144 5.33 -21.11 -8.00
N GLU A 145 6.06 -20.46 -7.09
CA GLU A 145 5.61 -20.16 -5.73
C GLU A 145 4.67 -18.96 -5.72
N LEU A 146 5.04 -17.88 -6.41
CA LEU A 146 4.19 -16.71 -6.57
C LEU A 146 2.84 -17.04 -7.22
N ASP A 147 2.81 -17.96 -8.19
CA ASP A 147 1.58 -18.40 -8.87
C ASP A 147 0.56 -19.05 -7.90
N LYS A 148 1.01 -19.59 -6.76
CA LYS A 148 0.16 -20.19 -5.72
C LYS A 148 -0.42 -19.18 -4.73
N ILE A 149 0.09 -17.94 -4.72
CA ILE A 149 -0.33 -16.91 -3.78
C ILE A 149 -1.65 -16.30 -4.25
N ASP A 150 -2.62 -16.21 -3.33
CA ASP A 150 -3.86 -15.49 -3.54
C ASP A 150 -3.68 -14.02 -3.15
N PHE A 151 -3.47 -13.17 -4.16
CA PHE A 151 -3.29 -11.73 -3.98
C PHE A 151 -4.61 -10.97 -3.79
N VAL A 152 -5.76 -11.57 -4.14
CA VAL A 152 -7.05 -10.86 -4.20
C VAL A 152 -7.99 -11.17 -3.05
N ASN A 153 -7.60 -12.05 -2.14
CA ASN A 153 -8.40 -12.37 -0.98
C ASN A 153 -8.63 -11.15 -0.07
N VAL A 154 -9.84 -10.99 0.45
CA VAL A 154 -10.20 -9.99 1.44
C VAL A 154 -10.78 -10.68 2.68
N ASN A 155 -10.22 -10.43 3.84
CA ASN A 155 -10.76 -10.89 5.11
C ASN A 155 -11.67 -9.80 5.69
N GLN A 156 -12.97 -9.88 5.43
CA GLN A 156 -13.96 -8.88 5.83
C GLN A 156 -13.97 -8.61 7.33
N THR A 157 -13.90 -9.66 8.15
CA THR A 157 -13.89 -9.53 9.61
C THR A 157 -12.66 -8.76 10.09
N LYS A 158 -11.49 -9.04 9.49
CA LYS A 158 -10.27 -8.31 9.84
C LYS A 158 -10.28 -6.86 9.35
N TYR A 159 -10.86 -6.61 8.17
CA TYR A 159 -11.01 -5.24 7.66
C TYR A 159 -11.94 -4.42 8.57
N GLN A 160 -13.08 -4.97 8.96
CA GLN A 160 -14.00 -4.31 9.87
C GLN A 160 -13.32 -4.00 11.22
N LYS A 161 -12.64 -4.99 11.80
CA LYS A 161 -11.90 -4.79 13.05
C LYS A 161 -10.79 -3.74 12.90
N TYR A 162 -10.08 -3.73 11.79
CA TYR A 162 -9.05 -2.72 11.53
C TYR A 162 -9.63 -1.31 11.46
N ILE A 163 -10.81 -1.15 10.84
CA ILE A 163 -11.50 0.15 10.79
C ILE A 163 -11.82 0.62 12.22
N GLU A 164 -12.38 -0.25 13.05
CA GLU A 164 -12.73 0.05 14.44
C GLU A 164 -11.51 0.35 15.31
N ASP A 165 -10.42 -0.41 15.15
CA ASP A 165 -9.23 -0.29 15.99
C ASP A 165 -8.34 0.91 15.61
N TYR A 166 -8.32 1.31 14.31
CA TYR A 166 -7.28 2.23 13.78
C TYR A 166 -7.81 3.41 12.97
N ILE A 167 -9.07 3.41 12.55
CA ILE A 167 -9.58 4.46 11.67
C ILE A 167 -10.70 5.26 12.35
N THR A 168 -11.66 4.61 12.96
CA THR A 168 -12.78 5.26 13.66
C THR A 168 -13.42 4.35 14.71
N GLU A 169 -13.72 4.89 15.88
CA GLU A 169 -14.44 4.18 16.93
C GLU A 169 -15.94 4.00 16.60
N ASN A 170 -16.49 4.86 15.76
CA ASN A 170 -17.90 4.84 15.41
C ASN A 170 -18.09 4.97 13.90
N THR A 171 -18.30 3.83 13.24
CA THR A 171 -18.54 3.75 11.79
C THR A 171 -19.90 4.34 11.36
N GLU A 172 -20.82 4.57 12.29
CA GLU A 172 -22.13 5.20 12.06
C GLU A 172 -22.05 6.73 12.17
N ASP A 173 -21.03 7.25 12.83
CA ASP A 173 -20.83 8.70 12.97
C ASP A 173 -20.34 9.30 11.65
N LYS A 174 -21.20 10.08 11.02
CA LYS A 174 -20.91 10.75 9.75
C LYS A 174 -20.26 12.13 9.90
N ARG A 175 -20.05 12.58 11.13
CA ARG A 175 -19.37 13.85 11.39
C ARG A 175 -17.91 13.78 10.99
N ASN A 176 -17.36 14.88 10.57
CA ASN A 176 -15.91 14.95 10.33
C ASN A 176 -15.15 15.05 11.67
N PHE A 177 -13.85 14.77 11.62
CA PHE A 177 -12.99 14.79 12.81
C PHE A 177 -13.11 16.07 13.63
N TRP A 178 -13.15 17.24 12.97
CA TRP A 178 -13.22 18.53 13.67
C TRP A 178 -14.56 18.78 14.34
N GLU A 179 -15.67 18.32 13.76
CA GLU A 179 -17.00 18.36 14.41
C GLU A 179 -17.03 17.54 15.69
N ASN A 180 -16.37 16.37 15.67
CA ASN A 180 -16.24 15.53 16.87
C ASN A 180 -15.38 16.21 17.94
N VAL A 181 -14.23 16.78 17.57
CA VAL A 181 -13.36 17.53 18.50
C VAL A 181 -14.09 18.71 19.13
N LEU A 182 -14.82 19.51 18.34
CA LEU A 182 -15.57 20.64 18.86
C LEU A 182 -16.65 20.19 19.84
N GLN A 183 -17.37 19.12 19.55
CA GLN A 183 -18.40 18.59 20.45
C GLN A 183 -17.83 18.09 21.79
N GLU A 184 -16.65 17.46 21.77
CA GLU A 184 -16.00 17.03 23.02
C GLU A 184 -15.55 18.24 23.85
N LEU A 185 -14.98 19.26 23.21
CA LEU A 185 -14.58 20.50 23.89
C LEU A 185 -15.79 21.25 24.50
N GLU A 186 -16.95 21.24 23.84
CA GLU A 186 -18.17 21.87 24.36
C GLU A 186 -18.76 21.15 25.57
N LYS A 187 -18.44 19.86 25.78
CA LYS A 187 -18.90 19.12 26.99
C LYS A 187 -18.06 19.41 28.24
N GLU A 188 -16.85 19.93 28.07
CA GLU A 188 -15.91 20.21 29.16
C GLU A 188 -16.08 21.63 29.73
N TYR A 189 -16.91 22.47 29.09
CA TYR A 189 -17.24 23.82 29.52
C TYR A 189 -18.76 23.97 29.78
#